data_0fa91b4889ba3d5743fbfcd71733d1b5
#
_entry.id   0fa91b4889ba3d5743fbfcd71733d1b5
#
_cell.length_a   1.000
_cell.length_b   1.000
_cell.length_c   1.000
_cell.angle_alpha   90.00
_cell.angle_beta   90.00
_cell.angle_gamma   90.00
#
_symmetry.space_group_name_H-M   'P 1'
#
loop_
_entity.id
_entity.type
_entity.pdbx_description
1 polymer ?
#
loop_
_entity_poly.entity_id
_entity_poly.type
_entity_poly.pdbx_seq_one_letter_code
_entity_poly.pdbx_strand_id
1 'polypeptide(L)'
;DSAFNTNKLMKFEEIELSGFGKYPKAKCRVTRPPGIFDLNELLKNNSVIARGLGRSYGDASLNDEGVVSESILMNRFISFDEETGIVRCEAGVTYKDLLDTFVLRGWFPAVTPGTKYVTMGGAIASDVHGKNHHNVGSFSTYVISFKILVASGKILDCSRTENSDLFWAT
;
A
#
# COMPACT_ATOMS: atom_id res chain seq x y z
N ASP A 1 20.43 21.10 -24.04
CA ASP A 1 19.00 20.80 -23.78
C ASP A 1 18.70 19.38 -24.23
N SER A 2 19.01 18.41 -23.39
CA SER A 2 18.62 17.02 -23.60
C SER A 2 17.32 16.78 -22.87
N ALA A 3 16.21 16.86 -23.59
CA ALA A 3 14.91 16.39 -23.09
C ALA A 3 15.06 14.90 -22.76
N PHE A 4 15.02 14.56 -21.48
CA PHE A 4 14.87 13.19 -21.04
C PHE A 4 13.54 12.66 -21.57
N ASN A 5 13.62 11.83 -22.60
CA ASN A 5 12.47 11.15 -23.18
C ASN A 5 12.02 10.04 -22.21
N THR A 6 11.11 10.39 -21.30
CA THR A 6 10.57 9.50 -20.26
C THR A 6 9.38 8.67 -20.75
N ASN A 7 9.37 8.26 -22.02
CA ASN A 7 8.44 7.22 -22.49
C ASN A 7 8.97 5.83 -22.09
N LYS A 8 9.15 5.60 -20.80
CA LYS A 8 9.33 4.25 -20.27
C LYS A 8 7.96 3.61 -20.27
N LEU A 9 7.62 2.90 -21.35
CA LEU A 9 6.39 2.11 -21.45
C LEU A 9 6.24 1.24 -20.18
N MET A 10 5.16 1.45 -19.42
CA MET A 10 4.83 0.57 -18.31
C MET A 10 4.74 -0.87 -18.80
N LYS A 11 5.45 -1.77 -18.15
CA LYS A 11 5.38 -3.19 -18.46
C LYS A 11 4.16 -3.80 -17.78
N PHE A 12 3.38 -4.53 -18.57
CA PHE A 12 2.27 -5.34 -18.09
C PHE A 12 2.61 -6.82 -18.25
N GLU A 13 2.23 -7.61 -17.26
CA GLU A 13 2.34 -9.06 -17.28
C GLU A 13 0.94 -9.64 -17.09
N GLU A 14 0.55 -10.61 -17.90
CA GLU A 14 -0.69 -11.37 -17.68
C GLU A 14 -0.44 -12.46 -16.66
N ILE A 15 -1.09 -12.38 -15.50
CA ILE A 15 -0.87 -13.29 -14.38
C ILE A 15 -2.22 -13.73 -13.82
N GLU A 16 -2.37 -15.03 -13.54
CA GLU A 16 -3.47 -15.51 -12.71
C GLU A 16 -3.15 -15.23 -11.24
N LEU A 17 -3.94 -14.33 -10.64
CA LEU A 17 -3.81 -13.90 -9.26
C LEU A 17 -4.89 -14.52 -8.37
N SER A 18 -4.60 -14.60 -7.08
CA SER A 18 -5.57 -14.92 -6.03
C SER A 18 -5.24 -14.13 -4.75
N GLY A 19 -6.19 -14.03 -3.82
CA GLY A 19 -5.95 -13.57 -2.46
C GLY A 19 -5.28 -14.64 -1.58
N PHE A 20 -5.21 -14.40 -0.29
CA PHE A 20 -4.59 -15.31 0.69
C PHE A 20 -5.24 -16.70 0.70
N GLY A 21 -6.57 -16.76 0.54
CA GLY A 21 -7.34 -18.02 0.52
C GLY A 21 -7.20 -18.86 -0.75
N LYS A 22 -6.41 -18.40 -1.75
CA LYS A 22 -6.22 -19.07 -3.05
C LYS A 22 -7.50 -19.18 -3.92
N TYR A 23 -8.58 -18.54 -3.52
CA TYR A 23 -9.85 -18.45 -4.22
C TYR A 23 -10.54 -17.12 -3.88
N PRO A 24 -11.21 -16.44 -4.86
CA PRO A 24 -11.22 -16.76 -6.28
C PRO A 24 -9.86 -16.55 -6.93
N LYS A 25 -9.73 -16.97 -8.18
CA LYS A 25 -8.62 -16.69 -9.07
C LYS A 25 -9.11 -15.79 -10.20
N ALA A 26 -8.27 -14.85 -10.62
CA ALA A 26 -8.56 -13.92 -11.69
C ALA A 26 -7.37 -13.74 -12.62
N LYS A 27 -7.62 -13.63 -13.93
CA LYS A 27 -6.59 -13.27 -14.91
C LYS A 27 -6.46 -11.75 -14.95
N CYS A 28 -5.31 -11.26 -14.52
CA CYS A 28 -5.08 -9.83 -14.35
C CYS A 28 -3.91 -9.35 -15.22
N ARG A 29 -4.00 -8.13 -15.71
CA ARG A 29 -2.88 -7.40 -16.29
C ARG A 29 -2.14 -6.68 -15.16
N VAL A 30 -1.02 -7.21 -14.73
CA VAL A 30 -0.27 -6.74 -13.57
C VAL A 30 0.81 -5.76 -14.01
N THR A 31 0.92 -4.63 -13.31
CA THR A 31 2.04 -3.71 -13.44
C THR A 31 2.57 -3.31 -12.07
N ARG A 32 3.84 -2.87 -12.03
CA ARG A 32 4.54 -2.47 -10.79
C ARG A 32 5.12 -1.08 -10.98
N PRO A 33 4.31 -0.03 -10.81
CA PRO A 33 4.79 1.34 -10.94
C PRO A 33 5.80 1.68 -9.84
N PRO A 34 6.96 2.27 -10.19
CA PRO A 34 7.98 2.63 -9.20
C PRO A 34 7.69 3.96 -8.49
N GLY A 35 6.65 4.69 -8.88
CA GLY A 35 6.32 5.97 -8.29
C GLY A 35 4.96 6.54 -8.68
N ILE A 36 4.63 7.66 -8.08
CA ILE A 36 3.32 8.30 -8.18
C ILE A 36 3.01 8.81 -9.61
N PHE A 37 4.03 9.23 -10.35
CA PHE A 37 3.84 9.70 -11.73
C PHE A 37 3.38 8.56 -12.66
N ASP A 38 3.94 7.37 -12.46
CA ASP A 38 3.56 6.17 -13.22
C ASP A 38 2.13 5.74 -12.88
N LEU A 39 1.72 5.87 -11.62
CA LEU A 39 0.35 5.62 -11.19
C LEU A 39 -0.65 6.58 -11.84
N ASN A 40 -0.33 7.87 -11.92
CA ASN A 40 -1.19 8.85 -12.58
C ASN A 40 -1.40 8.54 -14.05
N GLU A 41 -0.34 8.15 -14.77
CA GLU A 41 -0.44 7.74 -16.17
C GLU A 41 -1.30 6.47 -16.31
N LEU A 42 -1.17 5.53 -15.38
CA LEU A 42 -1.94 4.29 -15.36
C LEU A 42 -3.45 4.54 -15.24
N LEU A 43 -3.86 5.49 -14.38
CA LEU A 43 -5.27 5.80 -14.12
C LEU A 43 -5.98 6.45 -15.32
N LYS A 44 -5.27 7.11 -16.20
CA LYS A 44 -5.90 7.86 -17.32
C LYS A 44 -6.74 6.97 -18.26
N ASN A 45 -6.35 5.72 -18.44
CA ASN A 45 -6.91 4.85 -19.47
C ASN A 45 -7.32 3.46 -18.95
N ASN A 46 -7.33 3.24 -17.65
CA ASN A 46 -7.56 1.91 -17.09
C ASN A 46 -8.46 1.95 -15.85
N SER A 47 -9.30 0.92 -15.72
CA SER A 47 -9.84 0.54 -14.41
C SER A 47 -8.74 -0.19 -13.64
N VAL A 48 -8.30 0.37 -12.52
CA VAL A 48 -7.14 -0.11 -11.77
C VAL A 48 -7.53 -0.45 -10.35
N ILE A 49 -7.08 -1.58 -9.85
CA ILE A 49 -7.13 -1.92 -8.44
C ILE A 49 -5.71 -1.95 -7.86
N ALA A 50 -5.56 -1.42 -6.65
CA ALA A 50 -4.30 -1.48 -5.92
C ALA A 50 -4.12 -2.86 -5.26
N ARG A 51 -2.88 -3.35 -5.25
CA ARG A 51 -2.50 -4.59 -4.58
C ARG A 51 -1.17 -4.45 -3.87
N GLY A 52 -1.11 -4.90 -2.63
CA GLY A 52 0.15 -5.14 -1.93
C GLY A 52 0.68 -6.56 -2.23
N LEU A 53 0.91 -7.34 -1.18
CA LEU A 53 1.39 -8.73 -1.31
C LEU A 53 0.26 -9.77 -1.38
N GLY A 54 -0.98 -9.35 -1.66
CA GLY A 54 -2.13 -10.26 -1.83
C GLY A 54 -2.50 -11.05 -0.58
N ARG A 55 -2.46 -10.41 0.59
CA ARG A 55 -2.80 -11.04 1.87
C ARG A 55 -4.26 -10.82 2.28
N SER A 56 -5.04 -10.11 1.48
CA SER A 56 -6.50 -10.00 1.65
C SER A 56 -7.20 -11.30 1.24
N TYR A 57 -8.35 -11.54 1.83
CA TYR A 57 -9.25 -12.62 1.42
C TYR A 57 -10.12 -12.21 0.24
N GLY A 58 -10.70 -13.21 -0.43
CA GLY A 58 -11.61 -12.97 -1.55
C GLY A 58 -10.92 -12.27 -2.73
N ASP A 59 -11.65 -11.38 -3.36
CA ASP A 59 -11.27 -10.65 -4.57
C ASP A 59 -10.86 -9.19 -4.35
N ALA A 60 -10.76 -8.75 -3.10
CA ALA A 60 -10.53 -7.34 -2.73
C ALA A 60 -9.32 -6.68 -3.43
N SER A 61 -8.36 -7.45 -3.92
CA SER A 61 -7.19 -6.96 -4.65
C SER A 61 -7.01 -7.65 -6.02
N LEU A 62 -8.11 -8.10 -6.62
CA LEU A 62 -8.16 -8.73 -7.94
C LEU A 62 -8.98 -7.85 -8.89
N ASN A 63 -8.68 -7.89 -10.18
CA ASN A 63 -9.42 -7.20 -11.23
C ASN A 63 -9.44 -8.10 -12.46
N ASP A 64 -10.47 -8.94 -12.54
CA ASP A 64 -10.56 -9.96 -13.59
C ASP A 64 -10.55 -9.31 -14.98
N GLU A 65 -9.65 -9.76 -15.84
CA GLU A 65 -9.31 -9.16 -17.14
C GLU A 65 -8.93 -7.68 -17.09
N GLY A 66 -8.83 -7.09 -15.90
CA GLY A 66 -8.49 -5.69 -15.66
C GLY A 66 -7.04 -5.49 -15.21
N VAL A 67 -6.74 -4.25 -14.81
CA VAL A 67 -5.40 -3.86 -14.38
C VAL A 67 -5.26 -3.95 -12.87
N VAL A 68 -4.20 -4.60 -12.41
CA VAL A 68 -3.75 -4.62 -11.03
C VAL A 68 -2.43 -3.89 -10.90
N SER A 69 -2.38 -2.89 -10.03
CA SER A 69 -1.18 -2.14 -9.70
C SER A 69 -0.57 -2.66 -8.40
N GLU A 70 0.52 -3.41 -8.48
CA GLU A 70 1.25 -3.85 -7.29
C GLU A 70 2.17 -2.75 -6.77
N SER A 71 2.02 -2.40 -5.49
CA SER A 71 2.77 -1.30 -4.84
C SER A 71 4.20 -1.67 -4.42
N ILE A 72 4.66 -2.88 -4.69
CA ILE A 72 5.88 -3.47 -4.12
C ILE A 72 7.19 -2.73 -4.49
N LEU A 73 7.20 -1.93 -5.56
CA LEU A 73 8.35 -1.10 -5.93
C LEU A 73 8.33 0.29 -5.27
N MET A 74 7.21 0.69 -4.66
CA MET A 74 7.11 1.90 -3.83
C MET A 74 7.39 1.52 -2.37
N ASN A 75 8.63 1.21 -2.06
CA ASN A 75 9.04 0.57 -0.80
C ASN A 75 10.11 1.35 -0.04
N ARG A 76 10.17 2.66 -0.22
CA ARG A 76 11.15 3.52 0.45
C ARG A 76 10.67 3.98 1.81
N PHE A 77 11.57 3.96 2.81
CA PHE A 77 11.44 4.79 4.00
C PHE A 77 11.79 6.23 3.65
N ILE A 78 10.92 7.17 4.00
CA ILE A 78 11.09 8.59 3.69
C ILE A 78 11.74 9.32 4.87
N SER A 79 11.22 9.06 6.08
CA SER A 79 11.80 9.60 7.32
C SER A 79 11.46 8.71 8.51
N PHE A 80 12.26 8.81 9.54
CA PHE A 80 12.03 8.20 10.84
C PHE A 80 12.46 9.18 11.93
N ASP A 81 11.58 9.40 12.89
CA ASP A 81 11.85 10.21 14.06
C ASP A 81 12.18 9.28 15.24
N GLU A 82 13.41 9.34 15.72
CA GLU A 82 13.90 8.48 16.81
C GLU A 82 13.38 8.89 18.20
N GLU A 83 12.82 10.09 18.36
CA GLU A 83 12.26 10.52 19.64
C GLU A 83 10.82 10.02 19.81
N THR A 84 10.05 10.02 18.72
CA THR A 84 8.63 9.70 18.74
C THR A 84 8.29 8.31 18.18
N GLY A 85 9.23 7.69 17.44
CA GLY A 85 8.99 6.44 16.73
C GLY A 85 8.11 6.59 15.48
N ILE A 86 7.90 7.82 15.00
CA ILE A 86 7.08 8.08 13.82
C ILE A 86 7.88 7.74 12.56
N VAL A 87 7.36 6.82 11.75
CA VAL A 87 7.92 6.48 10.45
C VAL A 87 7.02 7.02 9.33
N ARG A 88 7.64 7.62 8.32
CA ARG A 88 7.00 7.96 7.06
C ARG A 88 7.59 7.08 5.96
N CYS A 89 6.74 6.40 5.22
CA CYS A 89 7.17 5.47 4.18
C CYS A 89 6.17 5.39 3.03
N GLU A 90 6.58 4.77 1.95
CA GLU A 90 5.72 4.46 0.82
C GLU A 90 4.81 3.26 1.11
N ALA A 91 3.72 3.15 0.34
CA ALA A 91 2.66 2.16 0.55
C ALA A 91 3.12 0.70 0.39
N GLY A 92 4.19 0.44 -0.36
CA GLY A 92 4.74 -0.89 -0.60
C GLY A 92 5.74 -1.37 0.47
N VAL A 93 6.17 -0.52 1.40
CA VAL A 93 6.95 -0.95 2.57
C VAL A 93 6.16 -2.01 3.33
N THR A 94 6.82 -3.08 3.74
CA THR A 94 6.18 -4.18 4.46
C THR A 94 6.46 -4.15 5.96
N TYR A 95 5.66 -4.86 6.75
CA TYR A 95 5.99 -5.12 8.15
C TYR A 95 7.36 -5.82 8.30
N LYS A 96 7.72 -6.69 7.34
CA LYS A 96 9.06 -7.30 7.33
C LYS A 96 10.14 -6.23 7.27
N ASP A 97 10.00 -5.25 6.38
CA ASP A 97 10.98 -4.17 6.22
C ASP A 97 11.06 -3.31 7.49
N LEU A 98 9.90 -3.00 8.13
CA LEU A 98 9.87 -2.31 9.43
C LEU A 98 10.62 -3.11 10.50
N LEU A 99 10.34 -4.39 10.64
CA LEU A 99 10.98 -5.24 11.64
C LEU A 99 12.48 -5.35 11.42
N ASP A 100 12.90 -5.63 10.19
CA ASP A 100 14.31 -5.79 9.84
C ASP A 100 15.10 -4.47 10.04
N THR A 101 14.44 -3.31 9.87
CA THR A 101 15.09 -2.00 9.99
C THR A 101 15.12 -1.49 11.42
N PHE A 102 14.06 -1.63 12.18
CA PHE A 102 13.86 -0.88 13.43
C PHE A 102 13.95 -1.71 14.71
N VAL A 103 13.77 -3.04 14.67
CA VAL A 103 13.82 -3.86 15.89
C VAL A 103 15.18 -3.79 16.59
N LEU A 104 16.26 -3.85 15.84
CA LEU A 104 17.62 -3.74 16.41
C LEU A 104 17.95 -2.32 16.92
N ARG A 105 17.11 -1.33 16.57
CA ARG A 105 17.18 0.06 17.05
C ARG A 105 16.26 0.31 18.24
N GLY A 106 15.62 -0.73 18.77
CA GLY A 106 14.75 -0.65 19.95
C GLY A 106 13.30 -0.30 19.65
N TRP A 107 12.87 -0.29 18.37
CA TRP A 107 11.51 0.06 17.98
C TRP A 107 10.73 -1.15 17.47
N PHE A 108 9.45 -1.21 17.82
CA PHE A 108 8.56 -2.30 17.42
C PHE A 108 7.17 -1.76 17.08
N PRO A 109 6.51 -2.24 15.99
CA PRO A 109 5.16 -1.82 15.63
C PRO A 109 4.15 -2.12 16.74
N ALA A 110 3.31 -1.15 17.09
CA ALA A 110 2.30 -1.32 18.14
C ALA A 110 1.28 -2.40 17.78
N VAL A 111 0.89 -2.49 16.51
CA VAL A 111 -0.04 -3.53 16.00
C VAL A 111 0.77 -4.62 15.30
N THR A 112 0.48 -5.88 15.63
CA THR A 112 1.21 -7.04 15.10
C THR A 112 0.26 -8.00 14.39
N PRO A 113 0.00 -7.81 13.08
CA PRO A 113 -0.86 -8.70 12.31
C PRO A 113 -0.28 -10.12 12.24
N GLY A 114 -1.08 -11.09 11.83
CA GLY A 114 -0.72 -12.51 11.80
C GLY A 114 0.44 -12.87 10.86
N THR A 115 0.90 -11.94 10.04
CA THR A 115 2.05 -12.11 9.14
C THR A 115 2.78 -10.79 8.94
N LYS A 116 4.10 -10.87 8.77
CA LYS A 116 4.94 -9.72 8.42
C LYS A 116 4.92 -9.37 6.92
N TYR A 117 4.28 -10.17 6.11
CA TYR A 117 4.18 -9.98 4.66
C TYR A 117 2.92 -9.19 4.29
N VAL A 118 2.69 -8.08 4.96
CA VAL A 118 1.64 -7.09 4.69
C VAL A 118 2.31 -5.77 4.38
N THR A 119 1.87 -5.09 3.31
CA THR A 119 2.36 -3.74 2.97
C THR A 119 1.68 -2.67 3.81
N MET A 120 2.32 -1.52 3.98
CA MET A 120 1.73 -0.40 4.74
C MET A 120 0.43 0.10 4.12
N GLY A 121 0.37 0.19 2.79
CA GLY A 121 -0.89 0.52 2.09
C GLY A 121 -1.99 -0.52 2.35
N GLY A 122 -1.65 -1.81 2.31
CA GLY A 122 -2.59 -2.88 2.64
C GLY A 122 -2.99 -2.91 4.12
N ALA A 123 -2.10 -2.52 5.02
CA ALA A 123 -2.38 -2.43 6.45
C ALA A 123 -3.41 -1.31 6.74
N ILE A 124 -3.29 -0.16 6.07
CA ILE A 124 -4.26 0.94 6.15
C ILE A 124 -5.60 0.48 5.56
N ALA A 125 -5.60 0.04 4.30
CA ALA A 125 -6.82 -0.31 3.56
C ALA A 125 -7.65 -1.45 4.17
N SER A 126 -7.07 -2.25 5.06
CA SER A 126 -7.76 -3.35 5.74
C SER A 126 -7.88 -3.12 7.24
N ASP A 127 -7.47 -1.95 7.73
CA ASP A 127 -7.36 -1.62 9.15
C ASP A 127 -6.88 -2.84 9.98
N VAL A 128 -5.72 -3.36 9.61
CA VAL A 128 -5.23 -4.64 10.15
C VAL A 128 -5.12 -4.60 11.68
N HIS A 129 -5.41 -5.71 12.31
CA HIS A 129 -5.26 -5.89 13.75
C HIS A 129 -4.45 -7.16 14.05
N GLY A 130 -3.98 -7.26 15.27
CA GLY A 130 -3.24 -8.42 15.75
C GLY A 130 -3.90 -9.08 16.95
N LYS A 131 -3.26 -10.12 17.48
CA LYS A 131 -3.73 -10.81 18.69
C LYS A 131 -3.75 -9.88 19.92
N ASN A 132 -3.01 -8.78 19.88
CA ASN A 132 -2.93 -7.76 20.92
C ASN A 132 -3.99 -6.65 20.80
N HIS A 133 -4.95 -6.77 19.86
CA HIS A 133 -5.92 -5.72 19.54
C HIS A 133 -6.79 -5.28 20.73
N HIS A 134 -7.05 -6.17 21.69
CA HIS A 134 -7.79 -5.83 22.91
C HIS A 134 -7.16 -4.69 23.73
N ASN A 135 -5.83 -4.57 23.66
CA ASN A 135 -5.08 -3.56 24.41
C ASN A 135 -4.67 -2.37 23.54
N VAL A 136 -4.37 -2.61 22.25
CA VAL A 136 -3.74 -1.59 21.39
C VAL A 136 -4.65 -1.12 20.25
N GLY A 137 -5.78 -1.77 20.01
CA GLY A 137 -6.67 -1.44 18.89
C GLY A 137 -6.16 -1.96 17.54
N SER A 138 -6.63 -1.34 16.48
CA SER A 138 -6.26 -1.64 15.10
C SER A 138 -5.21 -0.66 14.57
N PHE A 139 -4.76 -0.89 13.35
CA PHE A 139 -3.68 -0.12 12.73
C PHE A 139 -4.02 1.37 12.58
N SER A 140 -5.28 1.70 12.25
CA SER A 140 -5.77 3.08 12.11
C SER A 140 -5.55 3.92 13.36
N THR A 141 -5.51 3.29 14.55
CA THR A 141 -5.22 3.99 15.82
C THR A 141 -3.87 4.71 15.79
N TYR A 142 -2.89 4.14 15.09
CA TYR A 142 -1.50 4.62 15.02
C TYR A 142 -1.17 5.33 13.71
N VAL A 143 -2.11 5.40 12.77
CA VAL A 143 -1.94 6.16 11.53
C VAL A 143 -2.17 7.64 11.84
N ILE A 144 -1.18 8.47 11.54
CA ILE A 144 -1.25 9.93 11.71
C ILE A 144 -1.87 10.56 10.46
N SER A 145 -1.34 10.20 9.29
CA SER A 145 -1.81 10.69 8.00
C SER A 145 -1.33 9.79 6.87
N PHE A 146 -1.97 9.90 5.73
CA PHE A 146 -1.50 9.29 4.49
C PHE A 146 -1.86 10.18 3.28
N LYS A 147 -1.18 9.92 2.17
CA LYS A 147 -1.56 10.47 0.87
C LYS A 147 -2.25 9.38 0.06
N ILE A 148 -3.41 9.72 -0.50
CA ILE A 148 -4.16 8.82 -1.38
C ILE A 148 -4.28 9.41 -2.78
N LEU A 149 -4.02 8.58 -3.79
CA LEU A 149 -4.30 8.89 -5.18
C LEU A 149 -5.71 8.39 -5.51
N VAL A 150 -6.61 9.32 -5.83
CA VAL A 150 -8.00 9.01 -6.17
C VAL A 150 -8.17 8.88 -7.70
N ALA A 151 -9.30 8.31 -8.13
CA ALA A 151 -9.60 8.03 -9.54
C ALA A 151 -9.53 9.26 -10.47
N SER A 152 -9.72 10.47 -9.93
CA SER A 152 -9.55 11.71 -10.70
C SER A 152 -8.09 12.09 -10.99
N GLY A 153 -7.11 11.31 -10.52
CA GLY A 153 -5.68 11.60 -10.60
C GLY A 153 -5.19 12.62 -9.56
N LYS A 154 -6.06 13.07 -8.65
CA LYS A 154 -5.65 13.96 -7.56
C LYS A 154 -5.03 13.17 -6.43
N ILE A 155 -4.00 13.75 -5.83
CA ILE A 155 -3.40 13.26 -4.58
C ILE A 155 -3.98 14.09 -3.45
N LEU A 156 -4.60 13.43 -2.48
CA LEU A 156 -5.19 14.07 -1.31
C LEU A 156 -4.39 13.68 -0.07
N ASP A 157 -4.12 14.69 0.77
CA ASP A 157 -3.62 14.48 2.12
C ASP A 157 -4.79 14.14 3.03
N CYS A 158 -4.70 13.01 3.74
CA CYS A 158 -5.74 12.52 4.63
C CYS A 158 -5.19 12.37 6.04
N SER A 159 -5.92 12.92 7.00
CA SER A 159 -5.63 12.82 8.43
C SER A 159 -6.94 12.92 9.23
N ARG A 160 -6.85 12.87 10.56
CA ARG A 160 -8.02 13.04 11.43
C ARG A 160 -8.68 14.41 11.29
N THR A 161 -7.97 15.41 10.74
CA THR A 161 -8.44 16.79 10.61
C THR A 161 -8.51 17.30 9.17
N GLU A 162 -7.86 16.61 8.23
CA GLU A 162 -7.84 16.96 6.82
C GLU A 162 -8.38 15.79 6.00
N ASN A 163 -9.38 16.04 5.14
CA ASN A 163 -10.12 14.99 4.42
C ASN A 163 -10.52 13.84 5.37
N SER A 164 -11.03 14.19 6.53
CA SER A 164 -11.30 13.30 7.65
C SER A 164 -12.25 12.15 7.27
N ASP A 165 -13.29 12.44 6.52
CA ASP A 165 -14.24 11.41 6.06
C ASP A 165 -13.54 10.36 5.20
N LEU A 166 -12.64 10.79 4.31
CA LEU A 166 -11.86 9.88 3.49
C LEU A 166 -10.82 9.12 4.33
N PHE A 167 -10.22 9.79 5.33
CA PHE A 167 -9.29 9.13 6.26
C PHE A 167 -9.93 7.95 6.99
N TRP A 168 -11.19 8.11 7.44
CA TRP A 168 -11.90 7.05 8.16
C TRP A 168 -12.59 6.03 7.25
N ALA A 169 -12.78 6.37 5.97
CA ALA A 169 -13.37 5.46 4.98
C ALA A 169 -12.33 4.59 4.25
N THR A 170 -11.04 4.90 4.40
CA THR A 170 -9.93 4.14 3.81
C THR A 170 -9.45 3.08 4.76
#